data_25d76b71155ac0ed6d198a5affb38ef4
#
_entry.id   25d76b71155ac0ed6d198a5affb38ef4
#
_cell.length_a   1.000
_cell.length_b   1.000
_cell.length_c   1.000
_cell.angle_alpha   90.00
_cell.angle_beta   90.00
_cell.angle_gamma   90.00
#
_symmetry.space_group_name_H-M   'P 1'
#
loop_
_entity.id
_entity.type
_entity.pdbx_description
1 polymer ?
#
loop_
_entity_poly.entity_id
_entity_poly.type
_entity_poly.pdbx_seq_one_letter_code
_entity_poly.pdbx_strand_id
1 'polypeptide(L)'
;QEGPNWNWQDYTLEKQIWYYNTLQSADIVYSHNLADQKYYKGLIDHKDVRVMPSLMIEDSIQINDIERSGVMIGGNMTSWYGGFDSMMVAQEFREKVYAPSMGRKIDREEELDINHLPYMNWSQWVQQLNKHKYAVHLMRTHAAGTFALNCAYLGIPCIGYEGLDTQYICHPNTTVKLGDLEEARKIARKLKTNNNFYLECSKTTKENYNKHFSEEKFINHMSKVLS
;
A
#
# COMPACT_ATOMS: atom_id res chain seq x y z
N GLN A 1 13.65 -2.50 -9.13
CA GLN A 1 14.04 -2.44 -7.71
C GLN A 1 12.79 -2.43 -6.84
N GLU A 2 12.63 -3.42 -6.01
CA GLU A 2 11.66 -3.46 -4.93
C GLU A 2 12.37 -3.16 -3.62
N GLY A 3 11.74 -2.37 -2.82
CA GLY A 3 12.28 -1.95 -1.56
C GLY A 3 12.69 -0.48 -1.59
N PRO A 4 12.47 0.16 -0.49
CA PRO A 4 12.61 1.59 -0.39
C PRO A 4 14.07 1.99 -0.23
N ASN A 5 14.40 3.10 -0.83
CA ASN A 5 15.64 3.81 -0.59
C ASN A 5 15.90 4.10 0.91
N TRP A 6 14.84 4.13 1.72
CA TRP A 6 14.94 4.36 3.17
C TRP A 6 15.65 3.22 3.91
N ASN A 7 15.57 1.99 3.45
CA ASN A 7 16.26 0.86 4.04
C ASN A 7 17.78 0.90 3.85
N TRP A 8 18.26 1.76 2.94
CA TRP A 8 19.70 1.94 2.75
C TRP A 8 20.38 2.57 3.96
N GLN A 9 19.67 3.38 4.71
CA GLN A 9 20.23 4.01 5.92
C GLN A 9 20.54 2.97 7.02
N ASP A 10 19.84 1.85 7.01
CA ASP A 10 20.05 0.74 7.96
C ASP A 10 21.13 -0.25 7.47
N TYR A 11 21.66 -0.05 6.26
CA TYR A 11 22.69 -0.92 5.71
C TYR A 11 24.10 -0.42 6.08
N THR A 12 25.02 -1.37 6.33
CA THR A 12 26.43 -1.05 6.43
C THR A 12 26.92 -0.38 5.15
N LEU A 13 28.01 0.41 5.24
CA LEU A 13 28.59 1.06 4.06
C LEU A 13 28.93 0.06 2.96
N GLU A 14 29.43 -1.13 3.33
CA GLU A 14 29.74 -2.22 2.39
C GLU A 14 28.49 -2.63 1.58
N LYS A 15 27.35 -2.83 2.26
CA LYS A 15 26.07 -3.16 1.58
C LYS A 15 25.59 -2.03 0.69
N GLN A 16 25.76 -0.78 1.11
CA GLN A 16 25.40 0.38 0.30
C GLN A 16 26.23 0.46 -0.97
N ILE A 17 27.56 0.25 -0.88
CA ILE A 17 28.45 0.21 -2.03
C ILE A 17 28.10 -0.94 -2.97
N TRP A 18 27.88 -2.13 -2.44
CA TRP A 18 27.47 -3.28 -3.23
C TRP A 18 26.16 -3.01 -4.00
N TYR A 19 25.19 -2.45 -3.33
CA TYR A 19 23.90 -2.12 -3.92
C TYR A 19 24.04 -1.06 -5.02
N TYR A 20 24.80 0.01 -4.75
CA TYR A 20 25.09 1.03 -5.74
C TYR A 20 25.78 0.44 -6.99
N ASN A 21 26.79 -0.40 -6.80
CA ASN A 21 27.49 -1.04 -7.92
C ASN A 21 26.54 -1.96 -8.73
N THR A 22 25.62 -2.64 -8.06
CA THR A 22 24.60 -3.45 -8.75
C THR A 22 23.68 -2.59 -9.61
N LEU A 23 23.23 -1.44 -9.11
CA LEU A 23 22.42 -0.50 -9.90
C LEU A 23 23.21 0.08 -11.06
N GLN A 24 24.49 0.38 -10.86
CA GLN A 24 25.38 0.88 -11.92
C GLN A 24 25.63 -0.15 -13.02
N SER A 25 25.64 -1.44 -12.70
CA SER A 25 25.86 -2.51 -13.67
C SER A 25 24.62 -2.85 -14.50
N ALA A 26 23.44 -2.44 -14.05
CA ALA A 26 22.19 -2.71 -14.76
C ALA A 26 22.04 -1.82 -16.00
N ASP A 27 21.48 -2.35 -17.09
CA ASP A 27 21.13 -1.56 -18.28
C ASP A 27 19.91 -0.67 -18.00
N ILE A 28 18.92 -1.20 -17.31
CA ILE A 28 17.67 -0.50 -16.94
C ILE A 28 17.36 -0.78 -15.47
N VAL A 29 16.94 0.25 -14.75
CA VAL A 29 16.45 0.13 -13.38
C VAL A 29 14.94 0.43 -13.34
N TYR A 30 14.16 -0.46 -12.76
CA TYR A 30 12.74 -0.24 -12.55
C TYR A 30 12.44 0.10 -11.09
N SER A 31 11.58 1.06 -10.87
CA SER A 31 11.02 1.41 -9.57
C SER A 31 9.50 1.32 -9.59
N HIS A 32 8.87 1.12 -8.43
CA HIS A 32 7.40 1.03 -8.35
C HIS A 32 6.71 2.39 -8.26
N ASN A 33 7.44 3.44 -7.86
CA ASN A 33 6.87 4.75 -7.58
C ASN A 33 7.66 5.86 -8.29
N LEU A 34 6.99 6.96 -8.62
CA LEU A 34 7.62 8.16 -9.17
C LEU A 34 8.65 8.78 -8.21
N ALA A 35 8.39 8.74 -6.91
CA ALA A 35 9.33 9.23 -5.90
C ALA A 35 10.64 8.44 -5.91
N ASP A 36 10.55 7.11 -5.98
CA ASP A 36 11.74 6.24 -6.06
C ASP A 36 12.44 6.38 -7.40
N GLN A 37 11.71 6.52 -8.50
CA GLN A 37 12.31 6.83 -9.80
C GLN A 37 13.17 8.09 -9.75
N LYS A 38 12.64 9.15 -9.15
CA LYS A 38 13.37 10.42 -9.00
C LYS A 38 14.64 10.24 -8.17
N TYR A 39 14.54 9.49 -7.08
CA TYR A 39 15.69 9.17 -6.23
C TYR A 39 16.78 8.40 -7.00
N TYR A 40 16.41 7.30 -7.68
CA TYR A 40 17.36 6.49 -8.43
C TYR A 40 17.96 7.25 -9.60
N LYS A 41 17.21 8.10 -10.30
CA LYS A 41 17.77 8.99 -11.34
C LYS A 41 18.83 9.94 -10.77
N GLY A 42 18.64 10.43 -9.55
CA GLY A 42 19.66 11.26 -8.89
C GLY A 42 20.88 10.48 -8.41
N LEU A 43 20.67 9.22 -7.99
CA LEU A 43 21.75 8.35 -7.52
C LEU A 43 22.64 7.82 -8.64
N ILE A 44 22.04 7.48 -9.78
CA ILE A 44 22.70 6.86 -10.95
C ILE A 44 22.33 7.64 -12.23
N ASP A 45 22.64 8.93 -12.26
CA ASP A 45 22.11 9.94 -13.20
C ASP A 45 22.20 9.60 -14.69
N HIS A 46 23.15 8.78 -15.09
CA HIS A 46 23.38 8.35 -16.49
C HIS A 46 22.63 7.04 -16.86
N LYS A 47 21.82 6.49 -15.96
CA LYS A 47 21.09 5.23 -16.20
C LYS A 47 19.65 5.48 -16.60
N ASP A 48 19.11 4.53 -17.37
CA ASP A 48 17.68 4.50 -17.69
C ASP A 48 16.90 3.96 -16.48
N VAL A 49 16.16 4.85 -15.84
CA VAL A 49 15.30 4.50 -14.69
C VAL A 49 13.84 4.71 -15.07
N ARG A 50 13.09 3.62 -15.11
CA ARG A 50 11.68 3.59 -15.52
C ARG A 50 10.76 3.23 -14.37
N VAL A 51 9.49 3.65 -14.45
CA VAL A 51 8.46 3.21 -13.49
C VAL A 51 7.81 1.92 -14.00
N MET A 52 7.74 0.92 -13.12
CA MET A 52 6.93 -0.27 -13.28
C MET A 52 5.83 -0.23 -12.22
N PRO A 53 4.60 0.17 -12.58
CA PRO A 53 3.52 0.31 -11.61
C PRO A 53 3.16 -1.05 -11.01
N SER A 54 2.54 -1.02 -9.84
CA SER A 54 2.02 -2.24 -9.23
C SER A 54 0.86 -2.80 -10.04
N LEU A 55 0.78 -4.12 -10.10
CA LEU A 55 -0.29 -4.85 -10.78
C LEU A 55 -1.27 -5.42 -9.76
N MET A 56 -2.55 -5.26 -10.04
CA MET A 56 -3.64 -6.05 -9.45
C MET A 56 -4.03 -7.14 -10.47
N ILE A 57 -3.81 -8.40 -10.11
CA ILE A 57 -4.22 -9.53 -10.97
C ILE A 57 -5.71 -9.76 -10.79
N GLU A 58 -6.50 -9.54 -11.84
CA GLU A 58 -7.97 -9.58 -11.80
C GLU A 58 -8.56 -10.92 -12.21
N ASP A 59 -7.91 -11.66 -13.09
CA ASP A 59 -8.44 -12.82 -13.84
C ASP A 59 -8.99 -14.00 -13.01
N SER A 60 -8.58 -14.15 -11.76
CA SER A 60 -9.00 -15.31 -10.94
C SER A 60 -9.88 -14.93 -9.75
N ILE A 61 -10.38 -13.68 -9.73
CA ILE A 61 -11.05 -13.17 -8.54
C ILE A 61 -12.55 -13.01 -8.80
N GLN A 62 -13.35 -13.83 -8.10
CA GLN A 62 -14.78 -13.62 -8.00
C GLN A 62 -15.06 -12.77 -6.77
N ILE A 63 -15.51 -11.54 -6.96
CA ILE A 63 -15.94 -10.65 -5.89
C ILE A 63 -17.43 -10.82 -5.68
N ASN A 64 -17.81 -11.30 -4.51
CA ASN A 64 -19.21 -11.38 -4.09
C ASN A 64 -19.62 -10.03 -3.49
N ASP A 65 -20.84 -9.62 -3.77
CA ASP A 65 -21.48 -8.51 -3.08
C ASP A 65 -21.87 -8.99 -1.67
N ILE A 66 -21.24 -8.42 -0.66
CA ILE A 66 -21.41 -8.79 0.74
C ILE A 66 -21.47 -7.55 1.63
N GLU A 67 -22.16 -7.66 2.74
CA GLU A 67 -22.11 -6.63 3.77
C GLU A 67 -20.73 -6.59 4.39
N ARG A 68 -20.07 -5.43 4.33
CA ARG A 68 -18.71 -5.22 4.83
C ARG A 68 -18.71 -4.68 6.25
N SER A 69 -17.80 -5.18 7.09
CA SER A 69 -17.59 -4.70 8.46
C SER A 69 -16.12 -4.78 8.87
N GLY A 70 -15.76 -4.08 9.94
CA GLY A 70 -14.40 -4.13 10.48
C GLY A 70 -13.38 -3.36 9.66
N VAL A 71 -12.16 -3.33 10.17
CA VAL A 71 -11.03 -2.58 9.63
C VAL A 71 -9.89 -3.54 9.34
N MET A 72 -9.35 -3.49 8.12
CA MET A 72 -8.11 -4.19 7.77
C MET A 72 -6.94 -3.23 7.87
N ILE A 73 -5.89 -3.58 8.60
CA ILE A 73 -4.61 -2.86 8.53
C ILE A 73 -3.67 -3.54 7.54
N GLY A 74 -2.89 -2.73 6.83
CA GLY A 74 -1.87 -3.22 5.92
C GLY A 74 -0.56 -3.54 6.66
N GLY A 75 0.09 -4.63 6.27
CA GLY A 75 1.38 -5.00 6.83
C GLY A 75 1.31 -5.58 8.26
N ASN A 76 2.48 -5.78 8.84
CA ASN A 76 2.65 -6.27 10.20
C ASN A 76 3.18 -5.17 11.13
N MET A 77 3.50 -5.53 12.38
CA MET A 77 3.94 -4.58 13.42
C MET A 77 5.42 -4.15 13.30
N THR A 78 6.14 -4.56 12.24
CA THR A 78 7.49 -4.02 12.00
C THR A 78 7.43 -2.52 11.72
N SER A 79 8.45 -1.80 12.18
CA SER A 79 8.47 -0.32 12.13
C SER A 79 8.28 0.28 10.74
N TRP A 80 8.84 -0.35 9.71
CA TRP A 80 8.73 0.14 8.33
C TRP A 80 7.36 -0.08 7.69
N TYR A 81 6.58 -1.07 8.15
CA TYR A 81 5.20 -1.26 7.69
C TYR A 81 4.18 -0.37 8.40
N GLY A 82 4.57 0.25 9.54
CA GLY A 82 3.68 1.14 10.28
C GLY A 82 2.43 0.46 10.84
N GLY A 83 2.53 -0.83 11.17
CA GLY A 83 1.39 -1.60 11.68
C GLY A 83 0.84 -1.04 12.98
N PHE A 84 1.71 -0.63 13.91
CA PHE A 84 1.29 -0.02 15.17
C PHE A 84 0.54 1.31 14.96
N ASP A 85 1.07 2.21 14.12
CA ASP A 85 0.42 3.48 13.79
C ASP A 85 -0.94 3.22 13.11
N SER A 86 -0.97 2.23 12.20
CA SER A 86 -2.20 1.82 11.51
C SER A 86 -3.25 1.29 12.48
N MET A 87 -2.86 0.47 13.46
CA MET A 87 -3.75 -0.02 14.51
C MET A 87 -4.30 1.13 15.36
N MET A 88 -3.45 2.08 15.77
CA MET A 88 -3.86 3.24 16.57
C MET A 88 -4.91 4.09 15.86
N VAL A 89 -4.82 4.23 14.55
CA VAL A 89 -5.82 4.93 13.74
C VAL A 89 -7.06 4.06 13.51
N ALA A 90 -6.88 2.76 13.29
CA ALA A 90 -7.99 1.82 13.09
C ALA A 90 -8.95 1.75 14.28
N GLN A 91 -8.47 1.97 15.50
CA GLN A 91 -9.32 2.01 16.72
C GLN A 91 -10.37 3.12 16.69
N GLU A 92 -10.18 4.20 15.93
CA GLU A 92 -11.17 5.27 15.79
C GLU A 92 -12.48 4.80 15.14
N PHE A 93 -12.44 3.70 14.38
CA PHE A 93 -13.64 3.11 13.81
C PHE A 93 -14.50 2.37 14.84
N ARG A 94 -13.96 2.03 16.03
CA ARG A 94 -14.64 1.24 17.07
C ARG A 94 -15.24 -0.06 16.52
N GLU A 95 -14.50 -0.72 15.67
CA GLU A 95 -14.82 -2.00 15.06
C GLU A 95 -13.66 -2.97 15.24
N LYS A 96 -13.88 -4.27 14.96
CA LYS A 96 -12.81 -5.26 14.99
C LYS A 96 -11.71 -4.91 13.99
N VAL A 97 -10.47 -4.93 14.47
CA VAL A 97 -9.28 -4.70 13.65
C VAL A 97 -8.68 -6.05 13.26
N TYR A 98 -8.30 -6.16 11.99
CA TYR A 98 -7.71 -7.36 11.41
C TYR A 98 -6.36 -7.03 10.78
N ALA A 99 -5.40 -7.95 10.89
CA ALA A 99 -4.09 -7.85 10.25
C ALA A 99 -3.80 -9.10 9.42
N PRO A 100 -3.18 -8.96 8.22
CA PRO A 100 -2.75 -10.10 7.43
C PRO A 100 -1.57 -10.81 8.10
N SER A 101 -1.46 -12.12 7.92
CA SER A 101 -0.23 -12.85 8.25
C SER A 101 0.85 -12.53 7.23
N MET A 102 1.96 -11.94 7.70
CA MET A 102 3.14 -11.61 6.88
C MET A 102 4.31 -12.59 7.13
N GLY A 103 4.02 -13.75 7.73
CA GLY A 103 5.03 -14.76 8.04
C GLY A 103 6.03 -14.37 9.15
N ARG A 104 5.80 -13.26 9.84
CA ARG A 104 6.62 -12.78 10.97
C ARG A 104 5.70 -12.43 12.12
N LYS A 105 6.04 -12.92 13.31
CA LYS A 105 5.46 -12.48 14.57
C LYS A 105 6.47 -11.56 15.27
N ILE A 106 6.00 -10.45 15.79
CA ILE A 106 6.81 -9.51 16.57
C ILE A 106 6.53 -9.75 18.04
N ASP A 107 7.56 -9.64 18.88
CA ASP A 107 7.41 -9.80 20.32
C ASP A 107 6.33 -8.86 20.87
N ARG A 108 5.49 -9.40 21.74
CA ARG A 108 4.37 -8.70 22.39
C ARG A 108 3.21 -8.31 21.48
N GLU A 109 3.18 -8.79 20.22
CA GLU A 109 2.09 -8.50 19.26
C GLU A 109 0.75 -9.07 19.77
N GLU A 110 0.78 -10.13 20.55
CA GLU A 110 -0.39 -10.73 21.21
C GLU A 110 -1.05 -9.86 22.27
N GLU A 111 -0.38 -8.82 22.75
CA GLU A 111 -0.96 -7.85 23.68
C GLU A 111 -1.90 -6.85 22.99
N LEU A 112 -1.86 -6.80 21.66
CA LEU A 112 -2.67 -5.89 20.87
C LEU A 112 -4.04 -6.51 20.56
N ASP A 113 -5.10 -5.70 20.64
CA ASP A 113 -6.47 -6.11 20.26
C ASP A 113 -6.62 -6.16 18.72
N ILE A 114 -5.97 -7.16 18.12
CA ILE A 114 -5.95 -7.40 16.68
C ILE A 114 -6.27 -8.84 16.37
N ASN A 115 -7.13 -9.06 15.38
CA ASN A 115 -7.42 -10.38 14.85
C ASN A 115 -6.40 -10.71 13.74
N HIS A 116 -5.39 -11.53 14.08
CA HIS A 116 -4.42 -12.00 13.10
C HIS A 116 -5.04 -13.04 12.18
N LEU A 117 -4.99 -12.77 10.88
CA LEU A 117 -5.50 -13.68 9.87
C LEU A 117 -4.44 -14.74 9.54
N PRO A 118 -4.83 -15.98 9.19
CA PRO A 118 -3.88 -16.98 8.70
C PRO A 118 -3.27 -16.56 7.37
N TYR A 119 -2.18 -17.23 6.99
CA TYR A 119 -1.65 -17.10 5.63
C TYR A 119 -2.71 -17.54 4.61
N MET A 120 -2.83 -16.77 3.54
CA MET A 120 -3.81 -16.99 2.47
C MET A 120 -3.11 -16.88 1.11
N ASN A 121 -3.55 -17.68 0.14
CA ASN A 121 -3.17 -17.45 -1.24
C ASN A 121 -3.85 -16.16 -1.77
N TRP A 122 -3.47 -15.75 -2.98
CA TRP A 122 -3.93 -14.50 -3.57
C TRP A 122 -5.46 -14.38 -3.63
N SER A 123 -6.14 -15.38 -4.17
CA SER A 123 -7.61 -15.37 -4.29
C SER A 123 -8.30 -15.30 -2.92
N GLN A 124 -7.83 -16.10 -1.95
CA GLN A 124 -8.34 -16.07 -0.58
C GLN A 124 -8.10 -14.72 0.09
N TRP A 125 -6.93 -14.12 -0.13
CA TRP A 125 -6.60 -12.80 0.40
C TRP A 125 -7.57 -11.73 -0.09
N VAL A 126 -7.81 -11.64 -1.40
CA VAL A 126 -8.71 -10.62 -1.96
C VAL A 126 -10.14 -10.81 -1.48
N GLN A 127 -10.62 -12.07 -1.41
CA GLN A 127 -11.94 -12.39 -0.86
C GLN A 127 -12.03 -12.02 0.63
N GLN A 128 -10.98 -12.25 1.40
CA GLN A 128 -10.94 -11.85 2.81
C GLN A 128 -10.92 -10.33 2.95
N LEU A 129 -10.10 -9.63 2.18
CA LEU A 129 -10.05 -8.17 2.18
C LEU A 129 -11.42 -7.56 1.82
N ASN A 130 -12.15 -8.18 0.89
CA ASN A 130 -13.48 -7.71 0.49
C ASN A 130 -14.51 -7.70 1.64
N LYS A 131 -14.30 -8.45 2.73
CA LYS A 131 -15.19 -8.45 3.90
C LYS A 131 -15.06 -7.20 4.76
N HIS A 132 -14.00 -6.40 4.57
CA HIS A 132 -13.71 -5.26 5.42
C HIS A 132 -14.24 -3.96 4.80
N LYS A 133 -14.79 -3.10 5.67
CA LYS A 133 -15.37 -1.83 5.26
C LYS A 133 -14.34 -0.73 5.12
N TYR A 134 -13.31 -0.76 5.96
CA TYR A 134 -12.28 0.26 6.04
C TYR A 134 -10.90 -0.38 5.98
N ALA A 135 -9.92 0.39 5.52
CA ALA A 135 -8.53 -0.02 5.52
C ALA A 135 -7.63 1.10 6.06
N VAL A 136 -6.54 0.73 6.73
CA VAL A 136 -5.51 1.66 7.20
C VAL A 136 -4.13 1.07 6.94
N HIS A 137 -3.26 1.81 6.27
CA HIS A 137 -1.89 1.40 5.99
C HIS A 137 -0.93 2.59 6.05
N LEU A 138 -0.51 2.94 7.25
CA LEU A 138 0.40 4.06 7.50
C LEU A 138 1.88 3.63 7.36
N MET A 139 2.19 3.08 6.20
CA MET A 139 3.54 2.61 5.89
C MET A 139 4.49 3.78 5.66
N ARG A 140 5.61 3.79 6.39
CA ARG A 140 6.62 4.86 6.34
C ARG A 140 7.61 4.70 5.20
N THR A 141 7.69 3.52 4.63
CA THR A 141 8.63 3.19 3.57
C THR A 141 7.94 3.11 2.22
N HIS A 142 8.64 3.48 1.15
CA HIS A 142 8.13 3.28 -0.19
C HIS A 142 8.30 1.82 -0.61
N ALA A 143 7.27 1.24 -1.17
CA ALA A 143 7.26 -0.10 -1.75
C ALA A 143 6.30 -0.15 -2.93
N ALA A 144 5.93 -1.35 -3.38
CA ALA A 144 4.99 -1.51 -4.48
C ALA A 144 3.58 -0.93 -4.21
N GLY A 145 3.18 -0.81 -2.94
CA GLY A 145 1.87 -0.26 -2.58
C GLY A 145 0.70 -1.18 -2.91
N THR A 146 0.94 -2.49 -2.96
CA THR A 146 -0.07 -3.48 -3.35
C THR A 146 -1.28 -3.52 -2.43
N PHE A 147 -1.12 -3.25 -1.13
CA PHE A 147 -2.26 -3.21 -0.21
C PHE A 147 -3.26 -2.09 -0.57
N ALA A 148 -2.77 -0.85 -0.77
CA ALA A 148 -3.61 0.27 -1.19
C ALA A 148 -4.27 -0.01 -2.56
N LEU A 149 -3.53 -0.64 -3.48
CA LEU A 149 -4.05 -1.04 -4.79
C LEU A 149 -5.17 -2.07 -4.68
N ASN A 150 -5.02 -3.09 -3.81
CA ASN A 150 -6.06 -4.10 -3.59
C ASN A 150 -7.32 -3.48 -2.97
N CYS A 151 -7.16 -2.56 -2.04
CA CYS A 151 -8.27 -1.77 -1.49
C CYS A 151 -8.97 -0.96 -2.57
N ALA A 152 -8.20 -0.34 -3.47
CA ALA A 152 -8.72 0.46 -4.57
C ALA A 152 -9.54 -0.37 -5.56
N TYR A 153 -9.03 -1.55 -5.94
CA TYR A 153 -9.77 -2.51 -6.77
C TYR A 153 -11.13 -2.86 -6.16
N LEU A 154 -11.20 -3.06 -4.86
CA LEU A 154 -12.41 -3.39 -4.13
C LEU A 154 -13.29 -2.17 -3.79
N GLY A 155 -12.82 -0.95 -4.04
CA GLY A 155 -13.51 0.28 -3.63
C GLY A 155 -13.56 0.45 -2.10
N ILE A 156 -12.56 -0.04 -1.38
CA ILE A 156 -12.42 0.11 0.08
C ILE A 156 -11.57 1.36 0.35
N PRO A 157 -12.09 2.40 1.03
CA PRO A 157 -11.27 3.55 1.40
C PRO A 157 -10.10 3.14 2.29
N CYS A 158 -8.87 3.47 1.87
CA CYS A 158 -7.65 3.18 2.63
C CYS A 158 -7.00 4.46 3.12
N ILE A 159 -6.84 4.61 4.43
CA ILE A 159 -6.07 5.70 5.02
C ILE A 159 -4.59 5.32 4.95
N GLY A 160 -3.78 6.17 4.35
CA GLY A 160 -2.35 5.90 4.20
C GLY A 160 -1.52 7.17 4.08
N TYR A 161 -0.20 7.03 4.24
CA TYR A 161 0.72 8.15 4.02
C TYR A 161 0.92 8.42 2.52
N GLU A 162 1.17 9.68 2.19
CA GLU A 162 1.67 10.08 0.87
C GLU A 162 3.02 9.41 0.57
N GLY A 163 3.34 9.25 -0.72
CA GLY A 163 4.63 8.68 -1.16
C GLY A 163 4.49 7.39 -1.96
N LEU A 164 3.37 6.68 -1.84
CA LEU A 164 3.04 5.57 -2.72
C LEU A 164 2.07 6.02 -3.81
N ASP A 165 2.41 5.81 -5.08
CA ASP A 165 1.55 6.22 -6.21
C ASP A 165 0.16 5.59 -6.10
N THR A 166 0.06 4.34 -5.69
CA THR A 166 -1.20 3.65 -5.45
C THR A 166 -2.04 4.28 -4.35
N GLN A 167 -1.41 4.84 -3.32
CA GLN A 167 -2.10 5.50 -2.22
C GLN A 167 -2.63 6.87 -2.65
N TYR A 168 -1.76 7.79 -3.07
CA TYR A 168 -2.19 9.16 -3.30
C TYR A 168 -3.05 9.31 -4.57
N ILE A 169 -2.87 8.45 -5.57
CA ILE A 169 -3.70 8.47 -6.78
C ILE A 169 -5.06 7.82 -6.53
N CYS A 170 -5.08 6.62 -5.93
CA CYS A 170 -6.34 5.91 -5.73
C CYS A 170 -7.15 6.44 -4.54
N HIS A 171 -6.49 6.90 -3.48
CA HIS A 171 -7.13 7.30 -2.23
C HIS A 171 -6.89 8.79 -1.87
N PRO A 172 -7.11 9.75 -2.78
CA PRO A 172 -6.74 11.15 -2.55
C PRO A 172 -7.41 11.75 -1.31
N ASN A 173 -8.65 11.35 -1.02
CA ASN A 173 -9.43 11.86 0.11
C ASN A 173 -9.04 11.27 1.47
N THR A 174 -8.19 10.24 1.47
CA THR A 174 -7.75 9.51 2.68
C THR A 174 -6.25 9.38 2.78
N THR A 175 -5.52 10.12 1.96
CA THR A 175 -4.05 10.25 2.01
C THR A 175 -3.66 11.39 2.94
N VAL A 176 -2.72 11.12 3.83
CA VAL A 176 -2.19 12.09 4.79
C VAL A 176 -0.68 12.24 4.65
N LYS A 177 -0.13 13.33 5.16
CA LYS A 177 1.32 13.55 5.21
C LYS A 177 2.00 12.53 6.11
N LEU A 178 3.25 12.22 5.80
CA LEU A 178 4.04 11.31 6.62
C LEU A 178 4.10 11.79 8.08
N GLY A 179 3.68 10.92 9.01
CA GLY A 179 3.66 11.18 10.44
C GLY A 179 2.44 11.94 10.96
N ASP A 180 1.52 12.37 10.10
CA ASP A 180 0.31 13.10 10.52
C ASP A 180 -0.80 12.14 11.01
N LEU A 181 -0.58 11.57 12.20
CA LEU A 181 -1.54 10.68 12.84
C LEU A 181 -2.82 11.40 13.28
N GLU A 182 -2.74 12.69 13.57
CA GLU A 182 -3.92 13.46 13.96
C GLU A 182 -4.91 13.57 12.81
N GLU A 183 -4.43 13.92 11.63
CA GLU A 183 -5.27 13.99 10.43
C GLU A 183 -5.79 12.61 10.03
N ALA A 184 -4.96 11.57 10.12
CA ALA A 184 -5.40 10.18 9.87
C ALA A 184 -6.56 9.77 10.78
N ARG A 185 -6.50 10.10 12.08
CA ARG A 185 -7.60 9.87 13.04
C ARG A 185 -8.86 10.68 12.71
N LYS A 186 -8.71 11.94 12.29
CA LYS A 186 -9.84 12.78 11.85
C LYS A 186 -10.56 12.16 10.65
N ILE A 187 -9.78 11.69 9.66
CA ILE A 187 -10.33 11.01 8.48
C ILE A 187 -11.04 9.70 8.90
N ALA A 188 -10.45 8.90 9.79
CA ALA A 188 -11.09 7.67 10.27
C ALA A 188 -12.44 7.95 10.93
N ARG A 189 -12.51 8.94 11.81
CA ARG A 189 -13.78 9.37 12.42
C ARG A 189 -14.79 9.85 11.37
N LYS A 190 -14.34 10.63 10.38
CA LYS A 190 -15.20 11.12 9.31
C LYS A 190 -15.74 9.99 8.43
N LEU A 191 -14.91 9.01 8.06
CA LEU A 191 -15.35 7.83 7.33
C LEU A 191 -16.41 7.02 8.13
N LYS A 192 -16.24 6.93 9.46
CA LYS A 192 -17.18 6.21 10.33
C LYS A 192 -18.52 6.92 10.49
N THR A 193 -18.51 8.24 10.65
CA THR A 193 -19.69 9.00 11.04
C THR A 193 -20.44 9.67 9.89
N ASN A 194 -19.78 9.84 8.73
CA ASN A 194 -20.35 10.48 7.56
C ASN A 194 -20.44 9.51 6.38
N ASN A 195 -21.63 8.91 6.20
CA ASN A 195 -21.84 7.93 5.14
C ASN A 195 -21.65 8.51 3.72
N ASN A 196 -21.99 9.78 3.50
CA ASN A 196 -21.77 10.41 2.20
C ASN A 196 -20.28 10.53 1.87
N PHE A 197 -19.47 10.90 2.87
CA PHE A 197 -18.01 10.93 2.70
C PHE A 197 -17.43 9.54 2.45
N TYR A 198 -17.92 8.51 3.16
CA TYR A 198 -17.53 7.13 2.90
C TYR A 198 -17.83 6.70 1.45
N LEU A 199 -19.06 6.96 0.99
CA LEU A 199 -19.47 6.60 -0.37
C LEU A 199 -18.67 7.36 -1.45
N GLU A 200 -18.39 8.64 -1.22
CA GLU A 200 -17.54 9.47 -2.08
C GLU A 200 -16.13 8.86 -2.17
N CYS A 201 -15.50 8.56 -1.03
CA CYS A 201 -14.16 7.95 -1.00
C CYS A 201 -14.16 6.60 -1.71
N SER A 202 -15.14 5.74 -1.44
CA SER A 202 -15.26 4.43 -2.07
C SER A 202 -15.40 4.53 -3.59
N LYS A 203 -16.25 5.44 -4.09
CA LYS A 203 -16.44 5.70 -5.51
C LYS A 203 -15.16 6.23 -6.15
N THR A 204 -14.58 7.28 -5.59
CA THR A 204 -13.35 7.90 -6.10
C THR A 204 -12.21 6.89 -6.19
N THR A 205 -12.05 6.08 -5.16
CA THR A 205 -11.03 5.03 -5.10
C THR A 205 -11.18 4.02 -6.24
N LYS A 206 -12.40 3.53 -6.50
CA LYS A 206 -12.67 2.57 -7.57
C LYS A 206 -12.49 3.20 -8.96
N GLU A 207 -12.94 4.43 -9.15
CA GLU A 207 -12.77 5.17 -10.40
C GLU A 207 -11.30 5.41 -10.74
N ASN A 208 -10.50 5.82 -9.74
CA ASN A 208 -9.08 6.05 -9.91
C ASN A 208 -8.32 4.74 -10.20
N TYR A 209 -8.69 3.64 -9.53
CA TYR A 209 -8.17 2.32 -9.88
C TYR A 209 -8.40 2.01 -11.36
N ASN A 210 -9.62 2.05 -11.83
CA ASN A 210 -9.97 1.74 -13.20
C ASN A 210 -9.26 2.65 -14.22
N LYS A 211 -9.08 3.92 -13.87
CA LYS A 211 -8.43 4.92 -14.72
C LYS A 211 -6.92 4.74 -14.84
N HIS A 212 -6.25 4.32 -13.75
CA HIS A 212 -4.79 4.41 -13.65
C HIS A 212 -4.09 3.06 -13.46
N PHE A 213 -4.75 2.06 -12.84
CA PHE A 213 -4.10 0.83 -12.39
C PHE A 213 -4.81 -0.47 -12.79
N SER A 214 -5.85 -0.41 -13.64
CA SER A 214 -6.47 -1.63 -14.16
C SER A 214 -5.43 -2.49 -14.89
N GLU A 215 -5.65 -3.78 -14.96
CA GLU A 215 -4.74 -4.72 -15.64
C GLU A 215 -4.48 -4.29 -17.09
N GLU A 216 -5.51 -3.82 -17.81
CA GLU A 216 -5.36 -3.25 -19.16
C GLU A 216 -4.37 -2.06 -19.17
N LYS A 217 -4.46 -1.16 -18.20
CA LYS A 217 -3.56 0.00 -18.09
C LYS A 217 -2.12 -0.45 -17.80
N PHE A 218 -1.96 -1.45 -16.95
CA PHE A 218 -0.65 -2.04 -16.68
C PHE A 218 -0.03 -2.64 -17.96
N ILE A 219 -0.77 -3.48 -18.68
CA ILE A 219 -0.30 -4.09 -19.94
C ILE A 219 0.10 -3.02 -20.94
N ASN A 220 -0.76 -2.00 -21.15
CA ASN A 220 -0.48 -0.90 -22.08
C ASN A 220 0.76 -0.07 -21.66
N HIS A 221 0.97 0.13 -20.36
CA HIS A 221 2.16 0.82 -19.86
C HIS A 221 3.41 -0.03 -20.10
N MET A 222 3.39 -1.31 -19.72
CA MET A 222 4.54 -2.20 -19.88
C MET A 222 4.93 -2.41 -21.33
N SER A 223 3.97 -2.50 -22.25
CA SER A 223 4.27 -2.59 -23.69
C SER A 223 5.06 -1.39 -24.21
N LYS A 224 4.83 -0.19 -23.66
CA LYS A 224 5.60 1.04 -24.00
C LYS A 224 6.95 1.11 -23.31
N VAL A 225 7.05 0.56 -22.10
CA VAL A 225 8.26 0.60 -21.29
C VAL A 225 9.28 -0.43 -21.76
N LEU A 226 8.83 -1.55 -22.32
CA LEU A 226 9.67 -2.64 -22.82
C LEU A 226 10.06 -2.50 -24.30
N SER A 227 9.37 -1.64 -25.06
CA SER A 227 9.74 -1.28 -26.43
C SER A 227 10.87 -0.25 -26.46
#